data_e5a80b886e91363d8490ba4e177090ce
#
_entry.id   e5a80b886e91363d8490ba4e177090ce
#
_cell.length_a   1.000
_cell.length_b   1.000
_cell.length_c   1.000
_cell.angle_alpha   90.00
_cell.angle_beta   90.00
_cell.angle_gamma   90.00
#
_symmetry.space_group_name_H-M   'P 1'
#
loop_
_entity.id
_entity.type
_entity.pdbx_description
1 polymer ?
#
loop_
_entity_poly.entity_id
_entity_poly.type
_entity_poly.pdbx_seq_one_letter_code
_entity_poly.pdbx_strand_id
1 'polypeptide(L)'
;MSTASAHTRRMVQLSLMAAIVVLLSFVPFLGYIPLVVIKATTVHIPVILGAILLGPKAGGILGGVFGITSVIKNTIEPAVVSFCFSPFIPAPGHSGPNLFSLVIAILPRVLVGVAAGWVYRLLAGEGRRQTLACVAASVIGSLTNTLLVMRGIWLFYGEAYGGANNVPLSAPSGLALWAV
;
A
#
# COMPACT_ATOMS: atom_id res chain seq x y z
N MET A 1 -19.60 25.66 17.95
CA MET A 1 -18.86 24.43 18.29
C MET A 1 -17.41 24.82 18.48
N SER A 2 -16.78 24.51 19.62
CA SER A 2 -15.39 24.90 19.88
C SER A 2 -14.40 24.17 18.95
N THR A 3 -13.33 24.84 18.57
CA THR A 3 -12.24 24.28 17.74
C THR A 3 -11.65 23.00 18.36
N ALA A 4 -11.61 22.89 19.67
CA ALA A 4 -11.21 21.70 20.42
C ALA A 4 -12.09 20.48 20.11
N SER A 5 -13.42 20.66 19.99
CA SER A 5 -14.35 19.57 19.64
C SER A 5 -14.13 19.04 18.23
N ALA A 6 -13.83 19.90 17.25
CA ALA A 6 -13.58 19.49 15.87
C ALA A 6 -12.25 18.72 15.74
N HIS A 7 -11.21 19.14 16.47
CA HIS A 7 -9.91 18.47 16.49
C HIS A 7 -10.02 17.06 17.12
N THR A 8 -10.69 16.97 18.26
CA THR A 8 -10.92 15.69 18.94
C THR A 8 -11.69 14.72 18.05
N ARG A 9 -12.77 15.18 17.40
CA ARG A 9 -13.56 14.36 16.47
C ARG A 9 -12.71 13.81 15.33
N ARG A 10 -11.84 14.65 14.76
CA ARG A 10 -10.95 14.23 13.67
C ARG A 10 -9.93 13.20 14.13
N MET A 11 -9.37 13.34 15.33
CA MET A 11 -8.46 12.35 15.92
C MET A 11 -9.15 11.01 16.14
N VAL A 12 -10.36 11.02 16.71
CA VAL A 12 -11.15 9.80 16.91
C VAL A 12 -11.45 9.09 15.59
N GLN A 13 -11.82 9.83 14.56
CA GLN A 13 -12.06 9.26 13.23
C GLN A 13 -10.79 8.64 12.63
N LEU A 14 -9.65 9.32 12.77
CA LEU A 14 -8.37 8.81 12.29
C LEU A 14 -7.96 7.53 13.02
N SER A 15 -8.11 7.50 14.35
CA SER A 15 -7.79 6.32 15.17
C SER A 15 -8.71 5.14 14.83
N LEU A 16 -10.00 5.40 14.60
CA LEU A 16 -10.93 4.36 14.17
C LEU A 16 -10.56 3.77 12.82
N MET A 17 -10.22 4.63 11.84
CA MET A 17 -9.76 4.17 10.53
C MET A 17 -8.44 3.39 10.63
N ALA A 18 -7.50 3.84 11.46
CA ALA A 18 -6.25 3.13 11.72
C ALA A 18 -6.50 1.75 12.34
N ALA A 19 -7.43 1.65 13.30
CA ALA A 19 -7.82 0.38 13.89
C ALA A 19 -8.42 -0.59 12.86
N ILE A 20 -9.24 -0.09 11.93
CA ILE A 20 -9.79 -0.88 10.82
C ILE A 20 -8.67 -1.37 9.89
N VAL A 21 -7.70 -0.51 9.55
CA VAL A 21 -6.52 -0.89 8.74
C VAL A 21 -5.72 -2.00 9.42
N VAL A 22 -5.45 -1.87 10.72
CA VAL A 22 -4.74 -2.89 11.51
C VAL A 22 -5.52 -4.19 11.54
N LEU A 23 -6.81 -4.13 11.87
CA LEU A 23 -7.68 -5.31 11.94
C LEU A 23 -7.71 -6.06 10.60
N LEU A 24 -7.97 -5.34 9.50
CA LEU A 24 -7.98 -5.94 8.17
C LEU A 24 -6.62 -6.54 7.79
N SER A 25 -5.50 -5.93 8.21
CA SER A 25 -4.17 -6.46 7.92
C SER A 25 -3.89 -7.81 8.58
N PHE A 26 -4.46 -8.07 9.75
CA PHE A 26 -4.20 -9.31 10.50
C PHE A 26 -5.26 -10.40 10.31
N VAL A 27 -6.51 -10.03 9.91
CA VAL A 27 -7.55 -11.03 9.66
C VAL A 27 -7.28 -11.78 8.34
N PRO A 28 -7.09 -13.12 8.39
CA PRO A 28 -6.89 -13.94 7.19
C PRO A 28 -8.08 -13.79 6.22
N PHE A 29 -7.80 -13.83 4.93
CA PHE A 29 -8.76 -13.73 3.81
C PHE A 29 -9.49 -12.38 3.68
N LEU A 30 -9.50 -11.50 4.69
CA LEU A 30 -10.17 -10.22 4.62
C LEU A 30 -9.24 -9.11 4.08
N GLY A 31 -8.00 -9.09 4.55
CA GLY A 31 -7.01 -8.08 4.16
C GLY A 31 -6.06 -8.52 3.05
N TYR A 32 -5.75 -9.81 3.00
CA TYR A 32 -4.86 -10.41 2.02
C TYR A 32 -5.49 -11.66 1.44
N ILE A 33 -5.92 -11.59 0.18
CA ILE A 33 -6.44 -12.73 -0.54
C ILE A 33 -5.27 -13.42 -1.22
N PRO A 34 -4.91 -14.66 -0.83
CA PRO A 34 -3.83 -15.40 -1.46
C PRO A 34 -4.28 -15.82 -2.88
N LEU A 35 -3.70 -15.18 -3.87
CA LEU A 35 -3.75 -15.64 -5.26
C LEU A 35 -2.44 -16.37 -5.50
N VAL A 36 -2.45 -17.63 -5.79
CA VAL A 36 -1.35 -18.59 -5.96
C VAL A 36 0.09 -18.06 -5.78
N VAL A 37 0.47 -16.97 -6.43
CA VAL A 37 1.81 -16.35 -6.40
C VAL A 37 1.79 -14.96 -5.75
N ILE A 38 0.70 -14.21 -5.85
CA ILE A 38 0.58 -12.83 -5.39
C ILE A 38 -0.53 -12.73 -4.35
N LYS A 39 -0.32 -11.93 -3.30
CA LYS A 39 -1.36 -11.59 -2.31
C LYS A 39 -2.07 -10.31 -2.75
N ALA A 40 -3.32 -10.42 -3.21
CA ALA A 40 -4.15 -9.23 -3.44
C ALA A 40 -4.51 -8.59 -2.09
N THR A 41 -4.34 -7.28 -1.98
CA THR A 41 -4.57 -6.56 -0.72
C THR A 41 -5.82 -5.69 -0.80
N THR A 42 -6.80 -5.92 0.08
CA THR A 42 -8.02 -5.10 0.22
C THR A 42 -7.83 -3.95 1.22
N VAL A 43 -6.71 -3.94 1.95
CA VAL A 43 -6.39 -2.92 2.97
C VAL A 43 -6.23 -1.51 2.40
N HIS A 44 -6.07 -1.37 1.08
CA HIS A 44 -6.08 -0.07 0.40
C HIS A 44 -7.41 0.67 0.54
N ILE A 45 -8.53 -0.07 0.61
CA ILE A 45 -9.88 0.51 0.66
C ILE A 45 -10.03 1.46 1.85
N PRO A 46 -9.82 1.06 3.10
CA PRO A 46 -9.94 1.96 4.24
C PRO A 46 -8.89 3.09 4.24
N VAL A 47 -7.70 2.87 3.66
CA VAL A 47 -6.69 3.92 3.51
C VAL A 47 -7.18 5.02 2.57
N ILE A 48 -7.73 4.65 1.41
CA ILE A 48 -8.26 5.60 0.42
C ILE A 48 -9.50 6.30 0.97
N LEU A 49 -10.42 5.57 1.62
CA LEU A 49 -11.59 6.16 2.27
C LEU A 49 -11.19 7.17 3.35
N GLY A 50 -10.23 6.83 4.19
CA GLY A 50 -9.69 7.74 5.19
C GLY A 50 -9.03 8.98 4.57
N ALA A 51 -8.34 8.82 3.45
CA ALA A 51 -7.76 9.93 2.70
C ALA A 51 -8.83 10.87 2.10
N ILE A 52 -9.93 10.33 1.60
CA ILE A 52 -11.07 11.09 1.07
C ILE A 52 -11.79 11.85 2.18
N LEU A 53 -12.08 11.19 3.30
CA LEU A 53 -12.87 11.76 4.41
C LEU A 53 -12.08 12.76 5.26
N LEU A 54 -10.81 12.44 5.57
CA LEU A 54 -9.96 13.19 6.51
C LEU A 54 -8.87 14.01 5.82
N GLY A 55 -8.68 13.79 4.52
CA GLY A 55 -7.72 14.52 3.67
C GLY A 55 -6.35 13.84 3.54
N PRO A 56 -5.46 14.39 2.68
CA PRO A 56 -4.22 13.73 2.27
C PRO A 56 -3.23 13.48 3.42
N LYS A 57 -3.16 14.37 4.42
CA LYS A 57 -2.31 14.14 5.61
C LYS A 57 -2.74 12.91 6.39
N ALA A 58 -4.05 12.75 6.62
CA ALA A 58 -4.61 11.58 7.29
C ALA A 58 -4.41 10.31 6.44
N GLY A 59 -4.61 10.41 5.12
CA GLY A 59 -4.31 9.33 4.19
C GLY A 59 -2.87 8.86 4.25
N GLY A 60 -1.90 9.79 4.34
CA GLY A 60 -0.49 9.46 4.53
C GLY A 60 -0.21 8.72 5.85
N ILE A 61 -0.82 9.14 6.95
CA ILE A 61 -0.70 8.46 8.25
C ILE A 61 -1.28 7.03 8.17
N LEU A 62 -2.49 6.88 7.61
CA LEU A 62 -3.12 5.56 7.44
C LEU A 62 -2.30 4.66 6.49
N GLY A 63 -1.72 5.23 5.44
CA GLY A 63 -0.79 4.54 4.56
C GLY A 63 0.48 4.08 5.29
N GLY A 64 1.01 4.90 6.20
CA GLY A 64 2.13 4.54 7.07
C GLY A 64 1.79 3.37 8.00
N VAL A 65 0.62 3.41 8.67
CA VAL A 65 0.11 2.31 9.48
C VAL A 65 -0.01 1.04 8.65
N PHE A 66 -0.58 1.13 7.45
CA PHE A 66 -0.67 0.01 6.51
C PHE A 66 0.70 -0.53 6.11
N GLY A 67 1.67 0.35 5.84
CA GLY A 67 3.06 -0.05 5.53
C GLY A 67 3.70 -0.86 6.67
N ILE A 68 3.59 -0.37 7.90
CA ILE A 68 4.11 -1.04 9.10
C ILE A 68 3.45 -2.40 9.31
N THR A 69 2.12 -2.47 9.24
CA THR A 69 1.39 -3.75 9.39
C THR A 69 1.74 -4.73 8.26
N SER A 70 2.01 -4.24 7.05
CA SER A 70 2.48 -5.05 5.93
C SER A 70 3.86 -5.67 6.21
N VAL A 71 4.80 -4.91 6.77
CA VAL A 71 6.12 -5.43 7.18
C VAL A 71 5.96 -6.52 8.22
N ILE A 72 5.19 -6.27 9.29
CA ILE A 72 4.93 -7.23 10.37
C ILE A 72 4.30 -8.51 9.82
N LYS A 73 3.26 -8.39 9.01
CA LYS A 73 2.54 -9.53 8.42
C LYS A 73 3.45 -10.38 7.52
N ASN A 74 4.25 -9.76 6.65
CA ASN A 74 5.18 -10.47 5.80
C ASN A 74 6.34 -11.11 6.57
N THR A 75 6.66 -10.62 7.78
CA THR A 75 7.65 -11.22 8.64
C THR A 75 7.10 -12.45 9.37
N ILE A 76 5.83 -12.39 9.83
CA ILE A 76 5.18 -13.49 10.57
C ILE A 76 4.73 -14.61 9.64
N GLU A 77 4.18 -14.27 8.49
CA GLU A 77 3.69 -15.20 7.47
C GLU A 77 4.46 -15.01 6.15
N PRO A 78 5.68 -15.54 6.06
CA PRO A 78 6.51 -15.38 4.88
C PRO A 78 5.88 -16.08 3.65
N ALA A 79 5.82 -15.40 2.54
CA ALA A 79 5.53 -15.92 1.22
C ALA A 79 6.79 -15.86 0.36
N VAL A 80 6.75 -16.44 -0.82
CA VAL A 80 7.89 -16.48 -1.76
C VAL A 80 8.52 -15.10 -2.01
N VAL A 81 7.69 -14.04 -2.05
CA VAL A 81 8.14 -12.66 -2.32
C VAL A 81 8.25 -11.78 -1.07
N SER A 82 8.14 -12.36 0.14
CA SER A 82 8.17 -11.58 1.40
C SER A 82 9.51 -10.90 1.66
N PHE A 83 10.60 -11.35 1.06
CA PHE A 83 11.90 -10.67 1.13
C PHE A 83 11.86 -9.24 0.55
N CYS A 84 10.93 -8.95 -0.37
CA CYS A 84 10.72 -7.60 -0.90
C CYS A 84 10.04 -6.64 0.09
N PHE A 85 9.36 -7.15 1.11
CA PHE A 85 8.53 -6.38 2.03
C PHE A 85 8.96 -6.48 3.49
N SER A 86 9.87 -7.39 3.84
CA SER A 86 10.40 -7.57 5.18
C SER A 86 11.92 -7.45 5.19
N PRO A 87 12.50 -6.60 6.07
CA PRO A 87 13.95 -6.47 6.19
C PRO A 87 14.60 -7.67 6.88
N PHE A 88 13.82 -8.51 7.56
CA PHE A 88 14.30 -9.66 8.32
C PHE A 88 14.44 -10.95 7.49
N ILE A 89 13.90 -10.94 6.28
CA ILE A 89 13.96 -12.09 5.36
C ILE A 89 15.01 -11.78 4.30
N PRO A 90 16.12 -12.55 4.25
CA PRO A 90 17.17 -12.32 3.25
C PRO A 90 16.65 -12.60 1.83
N ALA A 91 17.06 -11.79 0.88
CA ALA A 91 16.78 -12.05 -0.54
C ALA A 91 17.62 -13.28 -1.01
N PRO A 92 17.12 -14.07 -1.96
CA PRO A 92 17.89 -15.14 -2.56
C PRO A 92 19.25 -14.63 -3.06
N GLY A 93 20.35 -15.26 -2.59
CA GLY A 93 21.70 -14.86 -2.96
C GLY A 93 22.34 -13.74 -2.12
N HIS A 94 21.64 -13.18 -1.14
CA HIS A 94 22.18 -12.16 -0.23
C HIS A 94 22.02 -12.60 1.22
N SER A 95 23.12 -12.55 1.98
CA SER A 95 23.15 -12.87 3.41
C SER A 95 23.18 -11.58 4.23
N GLY A 96 22.01 -10.93 4.46
CA GLY A 96 21.95 -9.75 5.31
C GLY A 96 20.56 -9.11 5.38
N PRO A 97 20.31 -8.22 6.36
CA PRO A 97 19.04 -7.48 6.46
C PRO A 97 18.91 -6.49 5.32
N ASN A 98 17.76 -6.50 4.65
CA ASN A 98 17.47 -5.68 3.48
C ASN A 98 16.68 -4.42 3.86
N LEU A 99 17.36 -3.33 4.17
CA LEU A 99 16.71 -2.05 4.52
C LEU A 99 15.86 -1.49 3.36
N PHE A 100 16.18 -1.80 2.11
CA PHE A 100 15.39 -1.40 0.94
C PHE A 100 13.97 -1.97 0.94
N SER A 101 13.77 -3.12 1.59
CA SER A 101 12.43 -3.70 1.78
C SER A 101 11.50 -2.77 2.57
N LEU A 102 12.02 -2.02 3.55
CA LEU A 102 11.24 -1.02 4.29
C LEU A 102 10.76 0.11 3.38
N VAL A 103 11.61 0.56 2.48
CA VAL A 103 11.25 1.62 1.51
C VAL A 103 10.12 1.13 0.61
N ILE A 104 10.24 -0.09 0.07
CA ILE A 104 9.21 -0.70 -0.80
C ILE A 104 7.92 -0.98 -0.02
N ALA A 105 8.03 -1.34 1.27
CA ALA A 105 6.86 -1.63 2.09
C ALA A 105 6.12 -0.38 2.55
N ILE A 106 6.80 0.71 2.88
CA ILE A 106 6.19 1.88 3.53
C ILE A 106 5.91 3.00 2.52
N LEU A 107 6.90 3.37 1.70
CA LEU A 107 6.80 4.53 0.82
C LEU A 107 5.60 4.49 -0.13
N PRO A 108 5.34 3.40 -0.87
CA PRO A 108 4.18 3.33 -1.76
C PRO A 108 2.86 3.47 -1.01
N ARG A 109 2.75 2.87 0.18
CA ARG A 109 1.52 2.90 1.01
C ARG A 109 1.20 4.30 1.51
N VAL A 110 2.22 5.04 1.95
CA VAL A 110 2.07 6.46 2.32
C VAL A 110 1.63 7.28 1.10
N LEU A 111 2.29 7.07 -0.05
CA LEU A 111 1.99 7.81 -1.27
C LEU A 111 0.59 7.51 -1.82
N VAL A 112 0.09 6.27 -1.68
CA VAL A 112 -1.31 5.93 -2.00
C VAL A 112 -2.28 6.82 -1.26
N GLY A 113 -2.13 6.93 0.05
CA GLY A 113 -3.03 7.73 0.88
C GLY A 113 -2.93 9.23 0.57
N VAL A 114 -1.72 9.73 0.35
CA VAL A 114 -1.49 11.13 -0.01
C VAL A 114 -2.06 11.42 -1.41
N ALA A 115 -1.74 10.62 -2.41
CA ALA A 115 -2.19 10.80 -3.79
C ALA A 115 -3.72 10.74 -3.89
N ALA A 116 -4.35 9.73 -3.30
CA ALA A 116 -5.81 9.62 -3.28
C ALA A 116 -6.48 10.85 -2.65
N GLY A 117 -5.95 11.32 -1.51
CA GLY A 117 -6.48 12.50 -0.84
C GLY A 117 -6.27 13.80 -1.64
N TRP A 118 -5.15 13.95 -2.34
CA TRP A 118 -4.89 15.09 -3.21
C TRP A 118 -5.80 15.08 -4.44
N VAL A 119 -5.90 13.94 -5.12
CA VAL A 119 -6.78 13.80 -6.30
C VAL A 119 -8.22 14.11 -5.94
N TYR A 120 -8.71 13.56 -4.82
CA TYR A 120 -10.05 13.87 -4.34
C TYR A 120 -10.24 15.37 -4.12
N ARG A 121 -9.32 16.05 -3.43
CA ARG A 121 -9.41 17.51 -3.19
C ARG A 121 -9.41 18.35 -4.45
N LEU A 122 -8.64 17.94 -5.46
CA LEU A 122 -8.56 18.66 -6.73
C LEU A 122 -9.83 18.51 -7.57
N LEU A 123 -10.47 17.34 -7.52
CA LEU A 123 -11.64 17.01 -8.34
C LEU A 123 -12.97 17.17 -7.60
N ALA A 124 -12.92 17.28 -6.26
CA ALA A 124 -14.14 17.37 -5.44
C ALA A 124 -14.99 18.58 -5.83
N GLY A 125 -16.26 18.30 -6.10
CA GLY A 125 -17.30 19.26 -6.41
C GLY A 125 -18.62 18.74 -5.89
N GLU A 126 -19.73 19.38 -6.28
CA GLU A 126 -21.07 18.97 -5.84
C GLU A 126 -21.68 17.91 -6.77
N GLY A 127 -22.54 17.06 -6.20
CA GLY A 127 -23.33 16.08 -6.92
C GLY A 127 -22.48 15.03 -7.66
N ARG A 128 -22.71 14.89 -8.97
CA ARG A 128 -22.04 13.88 -9.82
C ARG A 128 -20.50 14.02 -9.83
N ARG A 129 -19.98 15.23 -9.65
CA ARG A 129 -18.53 15.47 -9.56
C ARG A 129 -17.91 14.84 -8.33
N GLN A 130 -18.62 14.78 -7.22
CA GLN A 130 -18.14 14.11 -6.00
C GLN A 130 -17.93 12.60 -6.22
N THR A 131 -18.88 11.94 -6.89
CA THR A 131 -18.76 10.52 -7.22
C THR A 131 -17.57 10.26 -8.15
N LEU A 132 -17.40 11.09 -9.18
CA LEU A 132 -16.26 11.00 -10.09
C LEU A 132 -14.93 11.23 -9.37
N ALA A 133 -14.87 12.17 -8.43
CA ALA A 133 -13.68 12.43 -7.62
C ALA A 133 -13.32 11.24 -6.73
N CYS A 134 -14.32 10.55 -6.14
CA CYS A 134 -14.08 9.32 -5.37
C CYS A 134 -13.53 8.20 -6.24
N VAL A 135 -14.12 7.97 -7.41
CA VAL A 135 -13.66 6.94 -8.35
C VAL A 135 -12.23 7.25 -8.83
N ALA A 136 -11.98 8.49 -9.26
CA ALA A 136 -10.66 8.92 -9.72
C ALA A 136 -9.59 8.76 -8.60
N ALA A 137 -9.91 9.18 -7.38
CA ALA A 137 -9.01 9.03 -6.23
C ALA A 137 -8.70 7.56 -5.94
N SER A 138 -9.69 6.67 -6.05
CA SER A 138 -9.51 5.24 -5.84
C SER A 138 -8.65 4.60 -6.93
N VAL A 139 -8.91 4.92 -8.18
CA VAL A 139 -8.14 4.41 -9.32
C VAL A 139 -6.68 4.89 -9.25
N ILE A 140 -6.47 6.20 -9.06
CA ILE A 140 -5.13 6.77 -9.00
C ILE A 140 -4.37 6.27 -7.77
N GLY A 141 -5.03 6.17 -6.61
CA GLY A 141 -4.42 5.60 -5.41
C GLY A 141 -3.96 4.15 -5.64
N SER A 142 -4.81 3.31 -6.22
CA SER A 142 -4.48 1.92 -6.53
C SER A 142 -3.35 1.80 -7.57
N LEU A 143 -3.40 2.58 -8.65
CA LEU A 143 -2.34 2.62 -9.66
C LEU A 143 -1.01 3.09 -9.06
N THR A 144 -1.03 4.11 -8.21
CA THR A 144 0.17 4.60 -7.51
C THR A 144 0.83 3.49 -6.70
N ASN A 145 0.05 2.69 -5.96
CA ASN A 145 0.60 1.55 -5.23
C ASN A 145 1.26 0.54 -6.17
N THR A 146 0.53 0.09 -7.18
CA THR A 146 1.01 -0.93 -8.11
C THR A 146 2.28 -0.49 -8.83
N LEU A 147 2.28 0.72 -9.39
CA LEU A 147 3.43 1.26 -10.11
C LEU A 147 4.66 1.40 -9.20
N LEU A 148 4.50 1.96 -8.00
CA LEU A 148 5.61 2.19 -7.09
C LEU A 148 6.17 0.88 -6.52
N VAL A 149 5.31 -0.07 -6.17
CA VAL A 149 5.76 -1.37 -5.68
C VAL A 149 6.49 -2.13 -6.77
N MET A 150 5.91 -2.21 -7.98
CA MET A 150 6.55 -2.92 -9.09
C MET A 150 7.88 -2.29 -9.50
N ARG A 151 7.93 -0.94 -9.59
CA ARG A 151 9.19 -0.23 -9.84
C ARG A 151 10.22 -0.46 -8.74
N GLY A 152 9.79 -0.46 -7.47
CA GLY A 152 10.65 -0.72 -6.33
C GLY A 152 11.22 -2.14 -6.36
N ILE A 153 10.39 -3.15 -6.60
CA ILE A 153 10.83 -4.54 -6.73
C ILE A 153 11.80 -4.69 -7.90
N TRP A 154 11.47 -4.14 -9.06
CA TRP A 154 12.32 -4.21 -10.25
C TRP A 154 13.69 -3.54 -10.01
N LEU A 155 13.72 -2.37 -9.36
CA LEU A 155 14.93 -1.60 -9.15
C LEU A 155 15.88 -2.25 -8.12
N PHE A 156 15.33 -2.82 -7.03
CA PHE A 156 16.13 -3.32 -5.92
C PHE A 156 16.26 -4.85 -5.88
N TYR A 157 15.30 -5.56 -6.45
CA TYR A 157 15.20 -7.01 -6.36
C TYR A 157 14.91 -7.71 -7.69
N GLY A 158 15.13 -7.06 -8.84
CA GLY A 158 14.78 -7.59 -10.15
C GLY A 158 15.32 -9.01 -10.38
N GLU A 159 16.61 -9.22 -10.13
CA GLU A 159 17.26 -10.53 -10.32
C GLU A 159 16.73 -11.59 -9.34
N ALA A 160 16.62 -11.24 -8.05
CA ALA A 160 16.12 -12.15 -7.01
C ALA A 160 14.63 -12.50 -7.23
N TYR A 161 13.83 -11.54 -7.66
CA TYR A 161 12.40 -11.75 -7.96
C TYR A 161 12.21 -12.61 -9.20
N GLY A 162 12.98 -12.36 -10.27
CA GLY A 162 12.95 -13.15 -11.49
C GLY A 162 13.34 -14.61 -11.25
N GLY A 163 14.40 -14.84 -10.47
CA GLY A 163 14.83 -16.20 -10.07
C GLY A 163 13.79 -16.93 -9.21
N ALA A 164 13.13 -16.24 -8.28
CA ALA A 164 12.11 -16.83 -7.41
C ALA A 164 10.82 -17.22 -8.14
N ASN A 165 10.48 -16.53 -9.23
CA ASN A 165 9.22 -16.74 -9.98
C ASN A 165 9.44 -17.32 -11.39
N ASN A 166 10.66 -17.73 -11.75
CA ASN A 166 11.02 -18.22 -13.08
C ASN A 166 10.67 -17.25 -14.23
N VAL A 167 10.68 -15.94 -13.96
CA VAL A 167 10.40 -14.91 -14.96
C VAL A 167 11.72 -14.51 -15.63
N PRO A 168 11.88 -14.63 -16.96
CA PRO A 168 13.10 -14.23 -17.64
C PRO A 168 13.29 -12.70 -17.57
N LEU A 169 14.42 -12.26 -17.02
CA LEU A 169 14.81 -10.85 -16.86
C LEU A 169 15.18 -10.13 -18.16
N SER A 170 15.15 -10.83 -19.28
CA SER A 170 15.55 -10.29 -20.59
C SER A 170 14.56 -9.28 -21.19
N ALA A 171 13.42 -9.06 -20.58
CA ALA A 171 12.49 -8.01 -21.01
C ALA A 171 12.93 -6.67 -20.42
N PRO A 172 13.40 -5.69 -21.21
CA PRO A 172 13.85 -4.38 -20.75
C PRO A 172 12.72 -3.49 -20.22
N SER A 173 11.52 -3.99 -20.25
CA SER A 173 10.32 -3.29 -19.77
C SER A 173 9.78 -4.03 -18.57
N GLY A 174 9.61 -3.35 -17.42
CA GLY A 174 8.90 -3.87 -16.25
C GLY A 174 7.50 -4.39 -16.54
N LEU A 175 7.11 -4.51 -17.81
CA LEU A 175 5.88 -5.12 -18.31
C LEU A 175 5.87 -6.65 -18.10
N ALA A 176 7.03 -7.32 -18.05
CA ALA A 176 7.06 -8.75 -17.73
C ALA A 176 6.58 -9.07 -16.31
N LEU A 177 6.66 -8.11 -15.38
CA LEU A 177 6.11 -8.23 -14.02
C LEU A 177 4.59 -8.11 -13.96
N TRP A 178 3.93 -7.70 -15.06
CA TRP A 178 2.47 -7.60 -15.18
C TRP A 178 1.84 -8.88 -15.73
N ALA A 179 2.66 -9.77 -16.29
CA ALA A 179 2.22 -11.00 -16.94
C ALA A 179 2.14 -12.22 -15.99
N VAL A 180 2.45 -12.01 -14.71
CA VAL A 180 2.35 -12.98 -13.62
C VAL A 180 1.33 -12.44 -12.62
#